data_d2e464e409013d74ca620544c05fb3d1
#
_entry.id   d2e464e409013d74ca620544c05fb3d1
#
_cell.length_a   1.000
_cell.length_b   1.000
_cell.length_c   1.000
_cell.angle_alpha   90.00
_cell.angle_beta   90.00
_cell.angle_gamma   90.00
#
_symmetry.space_group_name_H-M   'P 1'
#
loop_
_entity.id
_entity.type
_entity.pdbx_description
1 polymer ?
#
loop_
_entity_poly.entity_id
_entity_poly.type
_entity_poly.pdbx_seq_one_letter_code
_entity_poly.pdbx_strand_id
1 'polypeptide(L)'
;MLLGISIGLLAYYSLTSLVGWLAQRELRAAGDGVSAFSADAPGELLGPPGTALDFSGWADEDGSYWGASANGDAFGRLVIPVMDLDVMVVHGVTSADLRRGPGWIDWTDLPGPTGTCGISGHRTTYGAPFRNLDKLAEGDTIDLFSPYRRYRYEVTRSLVVRPDQVEVVDSTVRPSLTLTACHPPYSAAYRLAVQADLVEVQKLDILTD
;
A
#
# COMPACT_ATOMS: atom_id res chain seq x y z
N MET A 1 20.32 35.66 -3.32
CA MET A 1 18.91 35.21 -3.42
C MET A 1 18.78 33.72 -3.72
N LEU A 2 19.52 33.14 -4.66
CA LEU A 2 19.44 31.68 -5.00
C LEU A 2 19.81 30.74 -3.83
N LEU A 3 20.81 31.10 -3.01
CA LEU A 3 21.24 30.28 -1.85
C LEU A 3 20.13 30.13 -0.79
N GLY A 4 19.36 31.19 -0.52
CA GLY A 4 18.27 31.15 0.45
C GLY A 4 17.09 30.27 -0.01
N ILE A 5 16.78 30.26 -1.32
CA ILE A 5 15.74 29.41 -1.90
C ILE A 5 16.14 27.93 -1.80
N SER A 6 17.40 27.61 -2.08
CA SER A 6 17.92 26.22 -2.00
C SER A 6 17.87 25.68 -0.56
N ILE A 7 18.25 26.51 0.43
CA ILE A 7 18.19 26.11 1.85
C ILE A 7 16.73 25.91 2.28
N GLY A 8 15.80 26.78 1.88
CA GLY A 8 14.38 26.65 2.20
C GLY A 8 13.76 25.36 1.62
N LEU A 9 14.10 25.01 0.38
CA LEU A 9 13.65 23.75 -0.25
C LEU A 9 14.19 22.51 0.48
N LEU A 10 15.50 22.50 0.79
CA LEU A 10 16.11 21.41 1.55
C LEU A 10 15.46 21.24 2.92
N ALA A 11 15.24 22.34 3.65
CA ALA A 11 14.58 22.32 4.95
C ALA A 11 13.14 21.78 4.84
N TYR A 12 12.38 22.20 3.81
CA TYR A 12 11.02 21.70 3.57
C TYR A 12 11.00 20.19 3.33
N TYR A 13 11.87 19.66 2.43
CA TYR A 13 11.93 18.23 2.16
C TYR A 13 12.39 17.42 3.37
N SER A 14 13.38 17.92 4.12
CA SER A 14 13.83 17.26 5.34
C SER A 14 12.73 17.19 6.40
N LEU A 15 11.98 18.27 6.58
CA LEU A 15 10.88 18.32 7.54
C LEU A 15 9.74 17.38 7.16
N THR A 16 9.31 17.39 5.89
CA THR A 16 8.24 16.48 5.44
C THR A 16 8.65 15.01 5.52
N SER A 17 9.91 14.69 5.23
CA SER A 17 10.44 13.34 5.38
C SER A 17 10.50 12.90 6.84
N LEU A 18 10.87 13.79 7.76
CA LEU A 18 10.86 13.51 9.20
C LEU A 18 9.44 13.25 9.71
N VAL A 19 8.46 14.06 9.27
CA VAL A 19 7.05 13.86 9.63
C VAL A 19 6.57 12.48 9.16
N GLY A 20 6.83 12.10 7.92
CA GLY A 20 6.49 10.79 7.40
C GLY A 20 7.16 9.64 8.17
N TRP A 21 8.45 9.79 8.50
CA TRP A 21 9.18 8.77 9.26
C TRP A 21 8.64 8.57 10.69
N LEU A 22 8.34 9.67 11.40
CA LEU A 22 7.75 9.61 12.74
C LEU A 22 6.37 8.93 12.71
N ALA A 23 5.54 9.30 11.74
CA ALA A 23 4.22 8.71 11.57
C ALA A 23 4.29 7.21 11.23
N GLN A 24 5.26 6.78 10.40
CA GLN A 24 5.48 5.36 10.10
C GLN A 24 5.92 4.57 11.34
N ARG A 25 6.72 5.16 12.24
CA ARG A 25 7.04 4.54 13.53
C ARG A 25 5.81 4.35 14.41
N GLU A 26 4.96 5.36 14.49
CA GLU A 26 3.70 5.31 15.23
C GLU A 26 2.75 4.25 14.67
N LEU A 27 2.56 4.23 13.33
CA LEU A 27 1.72 3.24 12.66
C LEU A 27 2.22 1.81 12.86
N ARG A 28 3.56 1.59 12.82
CA ARG A 28 4.16 0.27 13.11
C ARG A 28 3.93 -0.16 14.56
N ALA A 29 3.98 0.77 15.50
CA ALA A 29 3.72 0.48 16.91
C ALA A 29 2.24 0.22 17.20
N ALA A 30 1.33 0.84 16.44
CA ALA A 30 -0.12 0.66 16.58
C ALA A 30 -0.64 -0.55 15.79
N GLY A 31 0.08 -0.97 14.73
CA GLY A 31 -0.29 -2.11 13.89
C GLY A 31 0.15 -3.44 14.52
N ASP A 32 -0.47 -3.81 15.64
CA ASP A 32 -0.19 -5.07 16.35
C ASP A 32 -0.30 -6.27 15.41
N GLY A 33 0.80 -7.04 15.31
CA GLY A 33 0.92 -8.24 14.48
C GLY A 33 1.34 -7.97 13.01
N VAL A 34 0.94 -6.86 12.38
CA VAL A 34 1.29 -6.59 10.97
C VAL A 34 2.77 -6.25 10.78
N SER A 35 3.36 -5.58 11.77
CA SER A 35 4.78 -5.16 11.73
C SER A 35 5.76 -6.28 12.05
N ALA A 36 5.30 -7.37 12.67
CA ALA A 36 6.15 -8.45 13.18
C ALA A 36 6.64 -9.41 12.07
N PHE A 37 5.97 -9.44 10.91
CA PHE A 37 6.34 -10.37 9.85
C PHE A 37 7.51 -9.84 9.03
N SER A 38 8.57 -10.66 8.92
CA SER A 38 9.68 -10.39 7.99
C SER A 38 9.19 -10.60 6.55
N ALA A 39 9.51 -9.65 5.67
CA ALA A 39 9.27 -9.82 4.24
C ALA A 39 10.04 -11.00 3.64
N ASP A 40 11.15 -11.38 4.30
CA ASP A 40 12.02 -12.49 3.93
C ASP A 40 11.72 -13.78 4.72
N ALA A 41 10.72 -13.78 5.64
CA ALA A 41 10.35 -15.02 6.29
C ALA A 41 9.88 -15.98 5.20
N PRO A 42 10.58 -17.12 4.99
CA PRO A 42 10.04 -18.17 4.16
C PRO A 42 8.83 -18.69 4.91
N GLY A 43 7.66 -18.09 4.63
CA GLY A 43 6.42 -18.70 5.03
C GLY A 43 6.43 -20.07 4.43
N GLU A 44 6.29 -21.09 5.24
CA GLU A 44 6.10 -22.45 4.75
C GLU A 44 4.94 -22.38 3.76
N LEU A 45 5.28 -22.58 2.49
CA LEU A 45 4.32 -22.55 1.40
C LEU A 45 3.26 -23.61 1.72
N LEU A 46 2.14 -23.21 2.28
CA LEU A 46 1.00 -24.10 2.48
C LEU A 46 0.33 -24.36 1.13
N GLY A 47 0.99 -25.15 0.31
CA GLY A 47 0.47 -25.66 -0.93
C GLY A 47 1.44 -25.54 -2.12
N PRO A 48 1.30 -26.43 -3.12
CA PRO A 48 2.09 -26.35 -4.35
C PRO A 48 1.70 -25.11 -5.17
N PRO A 49 2.62 -24.56 -6.00
CA PRO A 49 2.31 -23.47 -6.92
C PRO A 49 1.08 -23.81 -7.77
N GLY A 50 0.08 -22.95 -7.78
CA GLY A 50 -1.18 -23.17 -8.50
C GLY A 50 -2.37 -23.57 -7.63
N THR A 51 -2.24 -23.55 -6.29
CA THR A 51 -3.37 -23.75 -5.36
C THR A 51 -4.34 -22.56 -5.47
N ALA A 52 -5.64 -22.84 -5.51
CA ALA A 52 -6.68 -21.82 -5.48
C ALA A 52 -6.50 -20.90 -4.25
N LEU A 53 -6.77 -19.61 -4.43
CA LEU A 53 -6.70 -18.60 -3.36
C LEU A 53 -7.58 -19.03 -2.18
N ASP A 54 -6.98 -19.29 -1.00
CA ASP A 54 -7.71 -19.74 0.18
C ASP A 54 -8.16 -18.54 1.03
N PHE A 55 -9.46 -18.27 0.98
CA PHE A 55 -10.12 -17.25 1.78
C PHE A 55 -10.93 -17.82 2.94
N SER A 56 -10.67 -19.08 3.36
CA SER A 56 -11.36 -19.68 4.49
C SER A 56 -11.15 -18.85 5.76
N GLY A 57 -12.24 -18.50 6.45
CA GLY A 57 -12.22 -17.63 7.64
C GLY A 57 -11.92 -16.15 7.39
N TRP A 58 -11.78 -15.72 6.14
CA TRP A 58 -11.43 -14.35 5.79
C TRP A 58 -12.39 -13.31 6.40
N ALA A 59 -13.69 -13.57 6.37
CA ALA A 59 -14.70 -12.61 6.86
C ALA A 59 -14.56 -12.36 8.38
N ASP A 60 -14.27 -13.41 9.14
CA ASP A 60 -14.15 -13.33 10.60
C ASP A 60 -12.79 -12.78 11.06
N GLU A 61 -11.77 -12.91 10.24
CA GLU A 61 -10.40 -12.46 10.49
C GLU A 61 -10.16 -11.09 9.84
N ASP A 62 -9.74 -11.07 8.56
CA ASP A 62 -9.37 -9.84 7.84
C ASP A 62 -10.55 -8.90 7.62
N GLY A 63 -11.73 -9.44 7.26
CA GLY A 63 -12.94 -8.65 7.05
C GLY A 63 -13.35 -7.91 8.33
N SER A 64 -13.29 -8.58 9.49
CA SER A 64 -13.56 -7.97 10.79
C SER A 64 -12.48 -6.97 11.19
N TYR A 65 -11.20 -7.27 10.96
CA TYR A 65 -10.08 -6.38 11.26
C TYR A 65 -10.22 -5.05 10.51
N TRP A 66 -10.40 -5.11 9.19
CA TRP A 66 -10.54 -3.90 8.38
C TRP A 66 -11.88 -3.19 8.59
N GLY A 67 -12.95 -3.95 8.82
CA GLY A 67 -14.27 -3.39 9.13
C GLY A 67 -14.34 -2.63 10.47
N ALA A 68 -13.44 -2.93 11.39
CA ALA A 68 -13.33 -2.23 12.67
C ALA A 68 -12.39 -1.01 12.62
N SER A 69 -11.56 -0.87 11.56
CA SER A 69 -10.61 0.23 11.44
C SER A 69 -11.29 1.55 11.11
N ALA A 70 -10.77 2.63 11.66
CA ALA A 70 -11.25 4.01 11.40
C ALA A 70 -10.21 4.82 10.64
N ASN A 71 -10.63 5.96 10.06
CA ASN A 71 -9.73 6.88 9.37
C ASN A 71 -8.54 7.26 10.26
N GLY A 72 -7.34 7.11 9.72
CA GLY A 72 -6.09 7.35 10.41
C GLY A 72 -5.48 6.13 11.09
N ASP A 73 -6.21 5.01 11.23
CA ASP A 73 -5.66 3.78 11.79
C ASP A 73 -4.68 3.09 10.83
N ALA A 74 -3.85 2.19 11.37
CA ALA A 74 -3.03 1.31 10.58
C ALA A 74 -3.92 0.31 9.82
N PHE A 75 -3.85 0.33 8.49
CA PHE A 75 -4.64 -0.54 7.63
C PHE A 75 -3.92 -1.86 7.30
N GLY A 76 -2.62 -1.79 7.04
CA GLY A 76 -1.82 -2.94 6.68
C GLY A 76 -0.37 -2.54 6.39
N ARG A 77 0.47 -3.51 6.04
CA ARG A 77 1.87 -3.28 5.65
C ARG A 77 2.04 -3.59 4.17
N LEU A 78 2.61 -2.67 3.43
CA LEU A 78 2.86 -2.79 1.99
C LEU A 78 4.34 -2.95 1.74
N VAL A 79 4.72 -4.04 1.06
CA VAL A 79 6.10 -4.37 0.70
C VAL A 79 6.21 -4.51 -0.82
N ILE A 80 7.14 -3.78 -1.43
CA ILE A 80 7.39 -3.80 -2.87
C ILE A 80 8.91 -3.88 -3.09
N PRO A 81 9.47 -5.09 -3.28
CA PRO A 81 10.92 -5.29 -3.31
C PRO A 81 11.64 -4.46 -4.38
N VAL A 82 11.12 -4.39 -5.60
CA VAL A 82 11.74 -3.65 -6.71
C VAL A 82 11.84 -2.14 -6.43
N MET A 83 11.03 -1.61 -5.53
CA MET A 83 11.04 -0.22 -5.10
C MET A 83 11.85 0.02 -3.81
N ASP A 84 12.35 -1.04 -3.17
CA ASP A 84 12.90 -1.00 -1.81
C ASP A 84 11.91 -0.35 -0.82
N LEU A 85 10.62 -0.74 -0.94
CA LEU A 85 9.53 -0.16 -0.17
C LEU A 85 9.02 -1.15 0.87
N ASP A 86 8.97 -0.70 2.13
CA ASP A 86 8.37 -1.37 3.26
C ASP A 86 7.71 -0.32 4.16
N VAL A 87 6.39 -0.16 4.06
CA VAL A 87 5.65 0.90 4.74
C VAL A 87 4.32 0.41 5.29
N MET A 88 3.85 1.06 6.36
CA MET A 88 2.48 0.91 6.84
C MET A 88 1.55 1.74 5.95
N VAL A 89 0.43 1.14 5.57
CA VAL A 89 -0.70 1.79 4.92
C VAL A 89 -1.64 2.31 6.00
N VAL A 90 -2.16 3.53 5.82
CA VAL A 90 -3.14 4.13 6.71
C VAL A 90 -4.55 3.97 6.12
N HIS A 91 -5.56 3.85 6.98
CA HIS A 91 -6.96 3.90 6.55
C HIS A 91 -7.32 5.36 6.18
N GLY A 92 -7.73 5.59 4.92
CA GLY A 92 -8.13 6.91 4.41
C GLY A 92 -7.07 7.61 3.57
N VAL A 93 -7.53 8.58 2.79
CA VAL A 93 -6.72 9.33 1.81
C VAL A 93 -6.84 10.83 1.97
N THR A 94 -7.25 11.31 3.15
CA THR A 94 -7.23 12.75 3.42
C THR A 94 -5.78 13.27 3.40
N SER A 95 -5.62 14.59 3.30
CA SER A 95 -4.28 15.18 3.36
C SER A 95 -3.56 14.86 4.67
N ALA A 96 -4.29 14.63 5.77
CA ALA A 96 -3.73 14.24 7.05
C ALA A 96 -3.21 12.80 7.01
N ASP A 97 -3.99 11.88 6.45
CA ASP A 97 -3.65 10.46 6.33
C ASP A 97 -2.43 10.27 5.44
N LEU A 98 -2.45 10.87 4.24
CA LEU A 98 -1.36 10.75 3.27
C LEU A 98 -0.02 11.35 3.73
N ARG A 99 -0.02 12.26 4.72
CA ARG A 99 1.22 12.72 5.38
C ARG A 99 1.87 11.64 6.23
N ARG A 100 1.09 10.63 6.67
CA ARG A 100 1.54 9.54 7.53
C ARG A 100 2.07 8.36 6.72
N GLY A 101 1.52 8.10 5.53
CA GLY A 101 1.92 7.02 4.65
C GLY A 101 1.03 6.89 3.41
N PRO A 102 1.18 5.83 2.62
CA PRO A 102 0.18 5.46 1.64
C PRO A 102 -1.15 5.20 2.35
N GLY A 103 -2.26 5.58 1.73
CA GLY A 103 -3.59 5.42 2.30
C GLY A 103 -4.48 4.50 1.47
N TRP A 104 -5.23 3.62 2.14
CA TRP A 104 -6.32 2.90 1.49
C TRP A 104 -7.45 3.87 1.15
N ILE A 105 -7.94 3.77 -0.07
CA ILE A 105 -9.05 4.58 -0.58
C ILE A 105 -10.34 3.96 -0.06
N ASP A 106 -10.94 4.53 0.97
CA ASP A 106 -12.00 4.01 1.81
C ASP A 106 -13.33 3.66 1.10
N TRP A 107 -13.52 4.15 -0.12
CA TRP A 107 -14.66 3.80 -0.98
C TRP A 107 -14.33 2.67 -1.99
N THR A 108 -13.14 2.09 -1.96
CA THR A 108 -12.76 0.91 -2.75
C THR A 108 -12.92 -0.37 -1.94
N ASP A 109 -12.80 -1.53 -2.60
CA ASP A 109 -12.94 -2.81 -1.91
C ASP A 109 -11.79 -3.07 -0.93
N LEU A 110 -12.06 -3.89 0.08
CA LEU A 110 -11.04 -4.45 0.95
C LEU A 110 -10.20 -5.50 0.20
N PRO A 111 -8.94 -5.74 0.62
CA PRO A 111 -8.16 -6.88 0.12
C PRO A 111 -8.90 -8.18 0.45
N GLY A 112 -9.41 -8.87 -0.55
CA GLY A 112 -10.32 -9.99 -0.32
C GLY A 112 -10.54 -10.86 -1.55
N PRO A 113 -11.57 -11.72 -1.53
CA PRO A 113 -11.84 -12.68 -2.58
C PRO A 113 -12.32 -12.05 -3.91
N THR A 114 -12.77 -10.82 -3.88
CA THR A 114 -13.24 -10.07 -5.06
C THR A 114 -12.94 -8.59 -4.88
N GLY A 115 -13.05 -7.83 -5.94
CA GLY A 115 -12.98 -6.38 -5.91
C GLY A 115 -11.57 -5.82 -6.13
N THR A 116 -11.47 -4.50 -6.10
CA THR A 116 -10.22 -3.76 -6.30
C THR A 116 -9.88 -2.97 -5.04
N CYS A 117 -8.81 -3.34 -4.36
CA CYS A 117 -8.24 -2.53 -3.28
C CYS A 117 -7.45 -1.36 -3.88
N GLY A 118 -7.83 -0.13 -3.58
CA GLY A 118 -7.14 1.08 -4.02
C GLY A 118 -6.22 1.64 -2.93
N ILE A 119 -4.95 1.90 -3.25
CA ILE A 119 -4.02 2.56 -2.33
C ILE A 119 -3.38 3.75 -3.02
N SER A 120 -3.48 4.94 -2.40
CA SER A 120 -2.88 6.18 -2.91
C SER A 120 -1.69 6.60 -2.05
N GLY A 121 -0.67 7.21 -2.67
CA GLY A 121 0.50 7.67 -1.93
C GLY A 121 1.22 8.86 -2.56
N HIS A 122 1.97 9.59 -1.71
CA HIS A 122 2.79 10.70 -2.17
C HIS A 122 3.98 10.23 -3.01
N ARG A 123 4.26 10.98 -4.09
CA ARG A 123 5.38 10.70 -4.97
C ARG A 123 6.63 11.51 -4.65
N THR A 124 6.49 12.66 -3.98
CA THR A 124 7.60 13.62 -3.81
C THR A 124 7.76 14.17 -2.41
N THR A 125 6.77 14.01 -1.52
CA THR A 125 6.78 14.57 -0.16
C THR A 125 6.45 13.50 0.88
N TYR A 126 6.65 13.80 2.16
CA TYR A 126 6.32 12.93 3.29
C TYR A 126 6.93 11.52 3.17
N GLY A 127 8.24 11.47 2.94
CA GLY A 127 8.96 10.23 2.69
C GLY A 127 8.83 9.71 1.25
N ALA A 128 7.88 10.26 0.47
CA ALA A 128 7.64 9.91 -0.92
C ALA A 128 7.55 8.39 -1.16
N PRO A 129 6.63 7.67 -0.50
CA PRO A 129 6.58 6.22 -0.55
C PRO A 129 6.43 5.70 -1.99
N PHE A 130 5.71 6.42 -2.85
CA PHE A 130 5.51 6.04 -4.24
C PHE A 130 6.41 6.80 -5.23
N ARG A 131 7.59 7.26 -4.76
CA ARG A 131 8.58 7.93 -5.62
C ARG A 131 8.95 7.13 -6.86
N ASN A 132 9.14 5.83 -6.68
CA ASN A 132 9.61 4.89 -7.69
C ASN A 132 8.47 4.05 -8.30
N LEU A 133 7.21 4.47 -8.16
CA LEU A 133 6.06 3.69 -8.66
C LEU A 133 6.12 3.42 -10.17
N ASP A 134 6.79 4.29 -10.92
CA ASP A 134 7.04 4.14 -12.35
C ASP A 134 8.12 3.10 -12.72
N LYS A 135 8.80 2.52 -11.75
CA LYS A 135 9.75 1.42 -11.97
C LYS A 135 9.05 0.05 -12.00
N LEU A 136 7.81 -0.02 -11.50
CA LEU A 136 7.04 -1.26 -11.54
C LEU A 136 6.74 -1.65 -12.98
N ALA A 137 7.10 -2.88 -13.31
CA ALA A 137 6.87 -3.52 -14.60
C ALA A 137 5.91 -4.71 -14.43
N GLU A 138 5.31 -5.16 -15.52
CA GLU A 138 4.50 -6.37 -15.56
C GLU A 138 5.31 -7.57 -15.03
N GLY A 139 4.70 -8.35 -14.12
CA GLY A 139 5.32 -9.48 -13.43
C GLY A 139 6.00 -9.13 -12.09
N ASP A 140 6.20 -7.84 -11.76
CA ASP A 140 6.71 -7.46 -10.45
C ASP A 140 5.68 -7.76 -9.34
N THR A 141 6.17 -8.10 -8.15
CA THR A 141 5.32 -8.48 -7.02
C THR A 141 5.11 -7.35 -6.03
N ILE A 142 3.90 -7.32 -5.47
CA ILE A 142 3.47 -6.42 -4.40
C ILE A 142 2.85 -7.27 -3.30
N ASP A 143 3.40 -7.22 -2.09
CA ASP A 143 2.86 -7.91 -0.93
C ASP A 143 2.12 -6.91 -0.02
N LEU A 144 0.86 -7.20 0.30
CA LEU A 144 0.08 -6.50 1.30
C LEU A 144 -0.21 -7.46 2.46
N PHE A 145 0.11 -7.02 3.67
CA PHE A 145 -0.07 -7.81 4.88
C PHE A 145 -1.20 -7.24 5.74
N SER A 146 -2.06 -8.12 6.21
CA SER A 146 -2.90 -7.94 7.39
C SER A 146 -2.25 -8.65 8.59
N PRO A 147 -2.85 -8.61 9.80
CA PRO A 147 -2.41 -9.44 10.92
C PRO A 147 -2.53 -10.96 10.66
N TYR A 148 -3.39 -11.36 9.72
CA TYR A 148 -3.76 -12.77 9.50
C TYR A 148 -3.22 -13.35 8.21
N ARG A 149 -2.96 -12.51 7.18
CA ARG A 149 -2.60 -12.97 5.82
C ARG A 149 -1.61 -12.08 5.13
N ARG A 150 -0.84 -12.71 4.23
CA ARG A 150 -0.12 -12.04 3.14
C ARG A 150 -0.93 -12.21 1.85
N TYR A 151 -1.19 -11.09 1.19
CA TYR A 151 -1.80 -11.01 -0.13
C TYR A 151 -0.72 -10.61 -1.12
N ARG A 152 -0.34 -11.52 -2.02
CA ARG A 152 0.63 -11.25 -3.08
C ARG A 152 -0.10 -10.95 -4.37
N TYR A 153 0.19 -9.79 -4.90
CA TYR A 153 -0.29 -9.32 -6.18
C TYR A 153 0.87 -9.31 -7.19
N GLU A 154 0.56 -9.55 -8.48
CA GLU A 154 1.48 -9.44 -9.60
C GLU A 154 1.03 -8.31 -10.51
N VAL A 155 1.93 -7.39 -10.84
CA VAL A 155 1.65 -6.23 -11.68
C VAL A 155 1.24 -6.69 -13.07
N THR A 156 0.12 -6.17 -13.57
CA THR A 156 -0.41 -6.47 -14.89
C THR A 156 -0.25 -5.31 -15.88
N ARG A 157 -0.33 -4.07 -15.40
CA ARG A 157 -0.15 -2.88 -16.24
C ARG A 157 0.03 -1.60 -15.46
N SER A 158 0.58 -0.59 -16.14
CA SER A 158 0.67 0.79 -15.65
C SER A 158 -0.04 1.74 -16.61
N LEU A 159 -0.77 2.71 -16.06
CA LEU A 159 -1.58 3.69 -16.79
C LEU A 159 -1.28 5.09 -16.29
N VAL A 160 -1.29 6.07 -17.21
CA VAL A 160 -1.32 7.49 -16.84
C VAL A 160 -2.70 8.04 -17.18
N VAL A 161 -3.41 8.49 -16.14
CA VAL A 161 -4.80 8.93 -16.25
C VAL A 161 -4.98 10.34 -15.70
N ARG A 162 -6.07 11.02 -16.06
CA ARG A 162 -6.43 12.30 -15.44
C ARG A 162 -6.91 12.07 -14.00
N PRO A 163 -6.82 13.10 -13.12
CA PRO A 163 -7.25 12.97 -11.72
C PRO A 163 -8.74 12.64 -11.53
N ASP A 164 -9.58 12.95 -12.51
CA ASP A 164 -11.01 12.71 -12.53
C ASP A 164 -11.39 11.32 -13.07
N GLN A 165 -10.44 10.57 -13.61
CA GLN A 165 -10.64 9.20 -14.10
C GLN A 165 -10.50 8.20 -12.94
N VAL A 166 -11.51 8.12 -12.10
CA VAL A 166 -11.54 7.27 -10.90
C VAL A 166 -11.81 5.79 -11.20
N GLU A 167 -12.21 5.47 -12.42
CA GLU A 167 -12.53 4.12 -12.89
C GLU A 167 -11.36 3.14 -12.78
N VAL A 168 -10.14 3.66 -12.63
CA VAL A 168 -8.93 2.84 -12.43
C VAL A 168 -8.92 2.07 -11.11
N VAL A 169 -9.79 2.43 -10.18
CA VAL A 169 -9.97 1.75 -8.88
C VAL A 169 -11.39 1.17 -8.71
N ASP A 170 -12.18 1.14 -9.79
CA ASP A 170 -13.51 0.52 -9.74
C ASP A 170 -13.41 -0.97 -9.38
N SER A 171 -14.43 -1.43 -8.66
CA SER A 171 -14.54 -2.83 -8.25
C SER A 171 -14.54 -3.78 -9.45
N THR A 172 -13.82 -4.86 -9.33
CA THR A 172 -13.71 -5.92 -10.35
C THR A 172 -14.16 -7.26 -9.79
N VAL A 173 -14.52 -8.19 -10.64
CA VAL A 173 -14.87 -9.57 -10.21
C VAL A 173 -13.63 -10.30 -9.69
N ARG A 174 -12.46 -10.03 -10.27
CA ARG A 174 -11.19 -10.60 -9.82
C ARG A 174 -10.60 -9.77 -8.70
N PRO A 175 -10.05 -10.41 -7.65
CA PRO A 175 -9.36 -9.69 -6.61
C PRO A 175 -8.10 -9.00 -7.17
N SER A 176 -8.01 -7.69 -6.99
CA SER A 176 -6.96 -6.87 -7.57
C SER A 176 -6.54 -5.73 -6.65
N LEU A 177 -5.39 -5.15 -6.95
CA LEU A 177 -4.83 -3.98 -6.26
C LEU A 177 -4.53 -2.90 -7.29
N THR A 178 -4.88 -1.65 -6.97
CA THR A 178 -4.45 -0.48 -7.75
C THR A 178 -3.68 0.50 -6.86
N LEU A 179 -2.41 0.73 -7.18
CA LEU A 179 -1.60 1.76 -6.54
C LEU A 179 -1.65 3.05 -7.35
N THR A 180 -1.88 4.20 -6.70
CA THR A 180 -1.96 5.48 -7.39
C THR A 180 -1.04 6.54 -6.80
N ALA A 181 -0.45 7.37 -7.65
CA ALA A 181 0.38 8.51 -7.25
C ALA A 181 0.27 9.67 -8.25
N CYS A 182 0.65 10.87 -7.82
CA CYS A 182 0.75 12.03 -8.72
C CYS A 182 1.76 11.82 -9.85
N HIS A 183 1.46 12.31 -11.06
CA HIS A 183 2.31 12.22 -12.24
C HIS A 183 2.27 13.49 -13.09
N PRO A 184 3.39 13.92 -13.72
CA PRO A 184 4.75 13.49 -13.43
C PRO A 184 5.22 13.89 -12.02
N PRO A 185 6.41 13.49 -11.54
CA PRO A 185 6.95 13.97 -10.29
C PRO A 185 6.88 15.49 -10.16
N TYR A 186 6.52 16.01 -8.99
CA TYR A 186 6.31 17.44 -8.70
C TYR A 186 5.10 18.08 -9.40
N SER A 187 4.24 17.28 -10.02
CA SER A 187 3.00 17.73 -10.68
C SER A 187 1.81 16.87 -10.26
N ALA A 188 0.66 17.49 -10.15
CA ALA A 188 -0.62 16.78 -9.89
C ALA A 188 -1.52 16.74 -11.14
N ALA A 189 -0.96 17.04 -12.32
CA ALA A 189 -1.72 17.12 -13.58
C ALA A 189 -2.35 15.78 -13.98
N TYR A 190 -1.66 14.67 -13.65
CA TYR A 190 -2.12 13.31 -13.91
C TYR A 190 -1.94 12.43 -12.67
N ARG A 191 -2.40 11.18 -12.79
CA ARG A 191 -2.11 10.09 -11.86
C ARG A 191 -1.44 8.96 -12.61
N LEU A 192 -0.37 8.42 -12.02
CA LEU A 192 0.14 7.11 -12.39
C LEU A 192 -0.65 6.08 -11.58
N ALA A 193 -1.28 5.15 -12.27
CA ALA A 193 -1.97 4.01 -11.69
C ALA A 193 -1.25 2.73 -12.11
N VAL A 194 -0.87 1.89 -11.14
CA VAL A 194 -0.31 0.56 -11.36
C VAL A 194 -1.33 -0.45 -10.87
N GLN A 195 -1.77 -1.33 -11.77
CA GLN A 195 -2.75 -2.38 -11.50
C GLN A 195 -2.07 -3.74 -11.39
N ALA A 196 -2.53 -4.54 -10.44
CA ALA A 196 -1.98 -5.85 -10.15
C ALA A 196 -3.10 -6.84 -9.78
N ASP A 197 -3.01 -8.06 -10.24
CA ASP A 197 -3.95 -9.14 -9.92
C ASP A 197 -3.45 -9.94 -8.72
N LEU A 198 -4.34 -10.39 -7.85
CA LEU A 198 -4.01 -11.25 -6.72
C LEU A 198 -3.63 -12.64 -7.23
N VAL A 199 -2.43 -13.10 -6.90
CA VAL A 199 -1.89 -14.40 -7.36
C VAL A 199 -1.70 -15.40 -6.23
N GLU A 200 -1.56 -14.93 -4.97
CA GLU A 200 -1.35 -15.79 -3.82
C GLU A 200 -1.96 -15.17 -2.56
N VAL A 201 -2.58 -16.00 -1.72
CA VAL A 201 -2.98 -15.66 -0.35
C VAL A 201 -2.37 -16.68 0.59
N GLN A 202 -1.58 -16.19 1.54
CA GLN A 202 -0.95 -17.02 2.55
C GLN A 202 -1.44 -16.61 3.95
N LYS A 203 -2.00 -17.58 4.68
CA LYS A 203 -2.31 -17.38 6.10
C LYS A 203 -1.02 -17.29 6.91
N LEU A 204 -0.97 -16.35 7.84
CA LEU A 204 0.18 -16.16 8.72
C LEU A 204 -0.09 -16.86 10.05
N ASP A 205 0.90 -17.61 10.53
CA ASP A 205 0.84 -18.17 11.89
C ASP A 205 1.00 -17.03 12.88
N ILE A 206 -0.07 -16.69 13.59
CA ILE A 206 0.03 -15.77 14.73
C ILE A 206 0.78 -16.53 15.81
N LEU A 207 2.04 -16.17 16.05
CA LEU A 207 2.79 -16.68 17.18
C LEU A 207 2.05 -16.19 18.45
N THR A 208 1.20 -17.03 19.00
CA THR A 208 0.62 -16.84 20.34
C THR A 208 1.71 -17.17 21.35
N ASP A 209 2.42 -16.13 21.82
CA ASP A 209 3.24 -16.21 23.04
C ASP A 209 2.35 -16.19 24.29
#